data_0a24fb22bb3dcd4937b3d89add853d7d
#
_entry.id   0a24fb22bb3dcd4937b3d89add853d7d
#
_cell.length_a   1.000
_cell.length_b   1.000
_cell.length_c   1.000
_cell.angle_alpha   90.00
_cell.angle_beta   90.00
_cell.angle_gamma   90.00
#
_symmetry.space_group_name_H-M   'P 1'
#
loop_
_entity.id
_entity.type
_entity.pdbx_description
1 polymer ?
#
loop_
_entity_poly.entity_id
_entity_poly.type
_entity_poly.pdbx_seq_one_letter_code
_entity_poly.pdbx_strand_id
1 'polypeptide(L)' 'MLTARDQLKDQIEVKKHALLKSFAELKADTRSDAISARDKVKAKLDELELYLKSGWDKVNAETHAKLDQWLHKD' A
#
# COMPACT_ATOMS: atom_id res chain seq x y z
N MET A 1 16.42 -4.55 -18.22
CA MET A 1 16.24 -5.45 -17.07
C MET A 1 15.79 -4.66 -15.86
N LEU A 2 14.73 -5.12 -15.20
CA LEU A 2 14.21 -4.44 -14.01
C LEU A 2 15.09 -4.75 -12.80
N THR A 3 15.39 -3.72 -12.00
CA THR A 3 16.06 -3.92 -10.72
C THR A 3 15.07 -4.47 -9.69
N ALA A 4 15.58 -4.97 -8.56
CA ALA A 4 14.72 -5.42 -7.47
C ALA A 4 13.79 -4.30 -6.98
N ARG A 5 14.30 -3.07 -6.95
CA ARG A 5 13.50 -1.89 -6.57
C ARG A 5 12.38 -1.64 -7.57
N ASP A 6 12.66 -1.75 -8.87
CA ASP A 6 11.65 -1.54 -9.90
C ASP A 6 10.56 -2.59 -9.82
N GLN A 7 10.92 -3.85 -9.58
CA GLN A 7 9.96 -4.93 -9.40
C GLN A 7 9.08 -4.70 -8.19
N LEU A 8 9.68 -4.29 -7.07
CA LEU A 8 8.95 -3.98 -5.85
C LEU A 8 7.99 -2.81 -6.08
N LYS A 9 8.45 -1.79 -6.76
CA LYS A 9 7.63 -0.62 -7.08
C LYS A 9 6.39 -1.02 -7.88
N ASP A 10 6.56 -1.83 -8.92
CA ASP A 10 5.45 -2.30 -9.75
C ASP A 10 4.45 -3.10 -8.93
N GLN A 11 4.93 -4.00 -8.09
CA GLN A 11 4.07 -4.84 -7.24
C GLN A 11 3.30 -3.98 -6.24
N ILE A 12 3.96 -2.99 -5.66
CA ILE A 12 3.34 -2.09 -4.69
C ILE A 12 2.28 -1.21 -5.37
N GLU A 13 2.56 -0.72 -6.56
CA GLU A 13 1.58 0.07 -7.30
C GLU A 13 0.33 -0.75 -7.62
N VAL A 14 0.49 -2.00 -8.03
CA VAL A 14 -0.64 -2.89 -8.29
C VAL A 14 -1.48 -3.06 -7.02
N LYS A 15 -0.84 -3.35 -5.89
CA LYS A 15 -1.54 -3.51 -4.62
C LYS A 15 -2.19 -2.22 -4.16
N LYS A 16 -1.51 -1.10 -4.34
CA LYS A 16 -2.05 0.23 -4.02
C LYS A 16 -3.33 0.51 -4.79
N HIS A 17 -3.33 0.24 -6.10
CA HIS A 17 -4.51 0.43 -6.93
C HIS A 17 -5.66 -0.47 -6.48
N ALA A 18 -5.38 -1.72 -6.13
CA ALA A 18 -6.38 -2.64 -5.62
C ALA A 18 -6.97 -2.13 -4.30
N LEU A 19 -6.14 -1.60 -3.41
CA LEU A 19 -6.60 -1.04 -2.15
C LEU A 19 -7.44 0.22 -2.35
N LEU A 20 -7.04 1.08 -3.28
CA LEU A 20 -7.81 2.28 -3.61
C LEU A 20 -9.18 1.94 -4.17
N LYS A 21 -9.25 0.91 -5.01
CA LYS A 21 -10.51 0.43 -5.56
C LYS A 21 -11.40 -0.11 -4.43
N SER A 22 -10.84 -0.94 -3.55
CA SER A 22 -11.57 -1.47 -2.39
C SER A 22 -12.06 -0.35 -1.49
N PHE A 23 -11.24 0.65 -1.23
CA PHE A 23 -11.61 1.81 -0.43
C PHE A 23 -12.79 2.55 -1.04
N ALA A 24 -12.77 2.77 -2.35
CA ALA A 24 -13.85 3.46 -3.05
C ALA A 24 -15.17 2.67 -2.96
N GLU A 25 -15.10 1.35 -3.10
CA GLU A 25 -16.27 0.47 -2.97
C GLU A 25 -16.82 0.48 -1.54
N LEU A 26 -15.95 0.38 -0.55
CA LEU A 26 -16.34 0.37 0.87
C LEU A 26 -16.85 1.73 1.34
N LYS A 27 -16.38 2.80 0.72
CA LYS A 27 -16.81 4.16 1.05
C LYS A 27 -18.30 4.36 0.78
N ALA A 28 -18.85 3.68 -0.21
CA ALA A 28 -20.26 3.75 -0.55
C ALA A 28 -21.14 2.88 0.36
N ASP A 29 -20.54 1.98 1.14
CA ASP A 29 -21.26 1.07 2.03
C ASP A 29 -21.27 1.63 3.45
N THR A 30 -22.44 1.65 4.07
CA THR A 30 -22.62 2.22 5.41
C THR A 30 -22.68 1.16 6.52
N ARG A 31 -22.51 -0.12 6.19
CA ARG A 31 -22.51 -1.18 7.20
C ARG A 31 -21.27 -1.12 8.08
N SER A 32 -21.41 -1.56 9.33
CA SER A 32 -20.30 -1.56 10.30
C SER A 32 -19.07 -2.30 9.79
N ASP A 33 -19.29 -3.46 9.16
CA ASP A 33 -18.20 -4.27 8.64
C ASP A 33 -17.44 -3.55 7.53
N ALA A 34 -18.16 -2.81 6.68
CA ALA A 34 -17.56 -2.01 5.61
C ALA A 34 -16.77 -0.85 6.17
N ILE A 35 -17.27 -0.20 7.22
CA ILE A 35 -16.56 0.91 7.88
C ILE A 35 -15.25 0.41 8.48
N SER A 36 -15.29 -0.73 9.17
CA SER A 36 -14.11 -1.35 9.75
C SER A 36 -13.07 -1.73 8.68
N ALA A 37 -13.53 -2.35 7.59
CA ALA A 37 -12.66 -2.72 6.47
C ALA A 37 -12.05 -1.50 5.79
N ARG A 38 -12.85 -0.44 5.63
CA ARG A 38 -12.38 0.83 5.06
C ARG A 38 -11.26 1.43 5.90
N ASP A 39 -11.40 1.42 7.21
CA ASP A 39 -10.39 1.95 8.13
C ASP A 39 -9.08 1.17 8.02
N LYS A 40 -9.16 -0.16 7.88
CA LYS A 40 -7.98 -1.01 7.70
C LYS A 40 -7.27 -0.70 6.38
N VAL A 41 -8.03 -0.54 5.30
CA VAL A 41 -7.48 -0.20 3.98
C VAL A 41 -6.82 1.17 4.04
N LYS A 42 -7.46 2.13 4.68
CA LYS A 42 -6.90 3.48 4.83
C LYS A 42 -5.59 3.44 5.62
N ALA A 43 -5.56 2.70 6.73
CA ALA A 43 -4.35 2.58 7.55
C ALA A 43 -3.20 1.99 6.73
N LYS A 44 -3.48 0.99 5.90
CA LYS A 44 -2.47 0.37 5.04
C LYS A 44 -1.94 1.33 3.99
N LEU A 45 -2.82 2.13 3.39
CA LEU A 45 -2.42 3.14 2.42
C LEU A 45 -1.59 4.25 3.07
N ASP A 46 -1.97 4.67 4.28
CA ASP A 46 -1.23 5.68 5.04
C ASP A 46 0.17 5.17 5.39
N GLU A 47 0.30 3.91 5.75
CA GLU A 47 1.59 3.29 6.03
C GLU A 47 2.50 3.29 4.80
N LEU A 48 1.95 2.94 3.63
CA LEU A 48 2.68 3.01 2.38
C LEU A 48 3.16 4.42 2.08
N GLU A 49 2.27 5.39 2.25
CA GLU A 49 2.60 6.79 2.00
C GLU A 49 3.73 7.26 2.92
N LEU A 50 3.70 6.83 4.18
CA LEU A 50 4.74 7.15 5.14
C LEU A 50 6.12 6.62 4.69
N TYR A 51 6.16 5.37 4.21
CA TYR A 51 7.41 4.77 3.74
C TYR A 51 7.94 5.46 2.47
N LEU A 52 7.07 5.98 1.64
CA LEU A 52 7.43 6.62 0.38
C LEU A 52 7.42 8.15 0.45
N LYS A 53 7.37 8.70 1.64
CA LYS A 53 7.32 10.15 1.86
C LYS A 53 8.45 10.89 1.15
N SER A 54 9.64 10.30 1.15
CA SER A 54 10.82 10.87 0.50
C SER A 54 10.99 10.43 -0.96
N GLY A 55 10.06 9.61 -1.46
CA GLY A 55 10.07 9.11 -2.83
C GLY A 55 10.90 7.84 -2.99
N TRP A 56 10.75 7.21 -4.15
CA TRP A 56 11.44 5.96 -4.46
C TRP A 56 12.96 6.11 -4.52
N ASP A 57 13.43 7.29 -4.88
CA ASP A 57 14.87 7.56 -4.97
C ASP A 57 15.57 7.49 -3.62
N LYS A 58 14.83 7.65 -2.54
CA LYS A 58 15.36 7.61 -1.17
C LYS A 58 15.16 6.28 -0.48
N VAL A 59 14.62 5.29 -1.19
CA VAL A 59 14.42 3.96 -0.63
C VAL A 59 15.76 3.26 -0.44
N ASN A 60 16.11 3.00 0.83
CA ASN A 60 17.31 2.25 1.19
C ASN A 60 16.96 0.79 1.49
N ALA A 61 17.93 -0.02 1.93
CA ALA A 61 17.72 -1.43 2.22
C ALA A 61 16.66 -1.65 3.31
N GLU A 62 16.66 -0.81 4.35
CA GLU A 62 15.71 -0.90 5.44
C GLU A 62 14.28 -0.58 4.96
N THR A 63 14.14 0.49 4.20
CA THR A 63 12.83 0.88 3.64
C THR A 63 12.34 -0.16 2.65
N HIS A 64 13.26 -0.70 1.83
CA HIS A 64 12.92 -1.78 0.89
C HIS A 64 12.32 -2.98 1.64
N ALA A 65 12.94 -3.39 2.75
CA ALA A 65 12.45 -4.50 3.57
C ALA A 65 11.06 -4.20 4.15
N LYS A 66 10.84 -2.97 4.61
CA LYS A 66 9.54 -2.56 5.14
C LYS A 66 8.46 -2.57 4.06
N LEU A 67 8.80 -2.12 2.86
CA LEU A 67 7.87 -2.13 1.74
C LEU A 67 7.54 -3.56 1.31
N ASP A 68 8.52 -4.43 1.32
CA ASP A 68 8.32 -5.84 1.00
C ASP A 68 7.37 -6.49 2.02
N GLN A 69 7.56 -6.22 3.31
CA GLN A 69 6.67 -6.68 4.35
C GLN A 69 5.25 -6.12 4.17
N TRP A 70 5.15 -4.85 3.84
CA TRP A 70 3.86 -4.22 3.57
C TRP A 70 3.13 -4.92 2.43
N LEU A 71 3.87 -5.26 1.37
CA LEU A 71 3.31 -5.93 0.19
C LEU A 71 2.74 -7.31 0.53
N HIS A 72 3.41 -8.06 1.39
CA HIS A 72 3.04 -9.43 1.74
C HIS A 72 2.16 -9.54 2.99
N LYS A 73 1.98 -8.46 3.71
CA LYS A 73 1.14 -8.41 4.90
C LYS A 73 -0.30 -8.08 4.51
N ASP A 74 -1.23 -8.82 5.02
CA ASP A 74 -2.66 -8.58 4.75
C ASP A 74 -3.24 -7.41 5.55
#